data_d82844afdb829823c7aaec395e110448
#
_entry.id   d82844afdb829823c7aaec395e110448
#
_cell.length_a   1.000
_cell.length_b   1.000
_cell.length_c   1.000
_cell.angle_alpha   90.00
_cell.angle_beta   90.00
_cell.angle_gamma   90.00
#
_symmetry.space_group_name_H-M   'P 1'
#
loop_
_entity.id
_entity.type
_entity.pdbx_description
1 polymer ?
#
loop_
_entity_poly.entity_id
_entity_poly.type
_entity_poly.pdbx_seq_one_letter_code
_entity_poly.pdbx_strand_id
1 'polypeptide(L)'
;VSLELVIVTPDGEVFRGPVESVLLPGAEGDFMVLEGHERFLSSLRIGEVEIRRHGAALLFAALSEGFAEVTNNEIVVTAEACELASNIDVARAERARERAERELAGVERLHHEEAVVRVAGASLQRAIVRIAVAKRA
;
A
#
# COMPACT_ATOMS: atom_id res chain seq x y z
N VAL A 1 5.92 -25.85 -6.41
CA VAL A 1 5.72 -24.58 -7.10
C VAL A 1 5.42 -23.52 -6.05
N SER A 2 6.25 -22.52 -5.95
CA SER A 2 6.08 -21.46 -4.97
C SER A 2 5.31 -20.28 -5.56
N LEU A 3 4.63 -19.57 -4.68
CA LEU A 3 3.98 -18.31 -5.03
C LEU A 3 5.05 -17.23 -5.17
N GLU A 4 4.99 -16.46 -6.23
CA GLU A 4 5.92 -15.35 -6.43
C GLU A 4 5.19 -14.02 -6.42
N LEU A 5 5.76 -13.05 -5.71
CA LEU A 5 5.22 -11.69 -5.63
C LEU A 5 6.16 -10.73 -6.36
N VAL A 6 5.57 -9.86 -7.16
CA VAL A 6 6.25 -8.74 -7.79
C VAL A 6 5.46 -7.47 -7.49
N ILE A 7 6.13 -6.46 -6.95
CA ILE A 7 5.52 -5.14 -6.71
C ILE A 7 6.31 -4.13 -7.54
N VAL A 8 5.61 -3.43 -8.43
CA VAL A 8 6.22 -2.40 -9.28
C VAL A 8 5.49 -1.07 -9.13
N THR A 9 6.26 0.01 -9.26
CA THR A 9 5.76 1.38 -9.26
C THR A 9 6.40 2.11 -10.46
N PRO A 10 5.98 3.35 -10.77
CA PRO A 10 6.66 4.13 -11.80
C PRO A 10 8.15 4.34 -11.54
N ASP A 11 8.57 4.30 -10.27
CA ASP A 11 9.98 4.47 -9.90
C ASP A 11 10.79 3.18 -9.99
N GLY A 12 10.14 2.05 -10.27
CA GLY A 12 10.81 0.78 -10.42
C GLY A 12 10.22 -0.33 -9.56
N GLU A 13 10.96 -1.41 -9.45
CA GLU A 13 10.55 -2.60 -8.73
C GLU A 13 10.81 -2.43 -7.23
N VAL A 14 9.80 -2.66 -6.42
CA VAL A 14 9.88 -2.53 -4.95
C VAL A 14 10.21 -3.86 -4.30
N PHE A 15 9.65 -4.93 -4.82
CA PHE A 15 9.83 -6.28 -4.30
C PHE A 15 9.70 -7.31 -5.42
N ARG A 16 10.51 -8.34 -5.36
CA ARG A 16 10.42 -9.51 -6.23
C ARG A 16 10.96 -10.72 -5.49
N GLY A 17 10.17 -11.76 -5.40
CA GLY A 17 10.65 -13.00 -4.82
C GLY A 17 9.56 -13.96 -4.41
N PRO A 18 9.96 -15.16 -3.97
CA PRO A 18 9.02 -16.17 -3.50
C PRO A 18 8.44 -15.77 -2.15
N VAL A 19 7.15 -16.04 -1.97
CA VAL A 19 6.44 -15.72 -0.74
C VAL A 19 5.55 -16.91 -0.34
N GLU A 20 5.22 -16.96 0.94
CA GLU A 20 4.27 -17.93 1.46
C GLU A 20 2.85 -17.41 1.29
N SER A 21 2.63 -16.14 1.59
CA SER A 21 1.35 -15.46 1.41
C SER A 21 1.53 -13.96 1.35
N VAL A 22 0.52 -13.28 0.82
CA VAL A 22 0.46 -11.82 0.78
C VAL A 22 -0.93 -11.39 1.20
N LEU A 23 -1.00 -10.46 2.14
CA LEU A 23 -2.25 -9.80 2.54
C LEU A 23 -2.27 -8.43 1.88
N LEU A 24 -3.29 -8.16 1.09
CA LEU A 24 -3.40 -6.95 0.27
C LEU A 24 -4.64 -6.13 0.65
N PRO A 25 -4.54 -4.78 0.59
CA PRO A 25 -5.67 -3.91 0.90
C PRO A 25 -6.58 -3.74 -0.31
N GLY A 26 -7.46 -4.70 -0.54
CA GLY A 26 -8.42 -4.63 -1.64
C GLY A 26 -9.40 -3.48 -1.48
N ALA A 27 -9.89 -2.95 -2.60
CA ALA A 27 -10.87 -1.85 -2.59
C ALA A 27 -12.14 -2.22 -1.83
N GLU A 28 -12.53 -3.48 -1.84
CA GLU A 28 -13.73 -3.97 -1.16
C GLU A 28 -13.44 -4.71 0.13
N GLY A 29 -12.20 -4.70 0.58
CA GLY A 29 -11.75 -5.37 1.80
C GLY A 29 -10.42 -6.07 1.61
N ASP A 30 -9.72 -6.29 2.69
CA ASP A 30 -8.43 -6.99 2.65
C ASP A 30 -8.62 -8.43 2.20
N PHE A 31 -7.67 -8.93 1.41
CA PHE A 31 -7.68 -10.32 0.99
C PHE A 31 -6.28 -10.91 1.03
N MET A 32 -6.21 -12.21 1.28
CA MET A 32 -4.95 -12.93 1.35
C MET A 32 -4.79 -13.84 0.15
N VAL A 33 -3.62 -13.82 -0.46
CA VAL A 33 -3.28 -14.71 -1.57
C VAL A 33 -2.29 -15.75 -1.07
N LEU A 34 -2.62 -17.02 -1.33
CA LEU A 34 -1.80 -18.18 -1.00
C LEU A 34 -1.48 -18.93 -2.30
N GLU A 35 -0.55 -19.87 -2.22
CA GLU A 35 -0.26 -20.75 -3.34
C GLU A 35 -1.54 -21.47 -3.78
N GLY A 36 -1.73 -21.56 -5.08
CA GLY A 36 -2.91 -22.21 -5.65
C GLY A 36 -4.15 -21.32 -5.72
N HIS A 37 -4.03 -20.04 -5.40
CA HIS A 37 -5.15 -19.10 -5.49
C HIS A 37 -5.68 -19.02 -6.94
N GLU A 38 -6.99 -18.89 -7.07
CA GLU A 38 -7.61 -18.70 -8.38
C GLU A 38 -7.18 -17.41 -9.05
N ARG A 39 -7.28 -17.35 -10.36
CA ARG A 39 -7.00 -16.12 -11.09
C ARG A 39 -7.93 -15.01 -10.61
N PHE A 40 -7.35 -13.84 -10.42
CA PHE A 40 -8.07 -12.78 -9.76
C PHE A 40 -7.44 -11.42 -10.12
N LEU A 41 -8.27 -10.41 -10.32
CA LEU A 41 -7.84 -9.04 -10.54
C LEU A 41 -8.60 -8.14 -9.58
N SER A 42 -7.90 -7.34 -8.80
CA SER A 42 -8.52 -6.45 -7.82
C SER A 42 -7.87 -5.08 -7.80
N SER A 43 -8.71 -4.06 -7.65
CA SER A 43 -8.23 -2.72 -7.30
C SER A 43 -7.79 -2.72 -5.84
N LEU A 44 -6.75 -1.96 -5.56
CA LEU A 44 -6.21 -1.81 -4.20
C LEU A 44 -6.40 -0.37 -3.73
N ARG A 45 -6.74 -0.24 -2.45
CA ARG A 45 -6.86 1.06 -1.79
C ARG A 45 -5.56 1.43 -1.08
N ILE A 46 -5.48 2.65 -0.60
CA ILE A 46 -4.37 3.08 0.27
C ILE A 46 -4.40 2.20 1.52
N GLY A 47 -3.31 1.51 1.80
CA GLY A 47 -3.27 0.60 2.93
C GLY A 47 -1.95 -0.12 3.11
N GLU A 48 -1.96 -1.09 3.99
CA GLU A 48 -0.80 -1.87 4.37
C GLU A 48 -0.78 -3.19 3.63
N VAL A 49 0.40 -3.56 3.13
CA VAL A 49 0.67 -4.87 2.54
C VAL A 49 1.48 -5.67 3.54
N GLU A 50 1.09 -6.92 3.78
CA GLU A 50 1.83 -7.83 4.63
C GLU A 50 2.36 -8.99 3.80
N ILE A 51 3.67 -9.18 3.81
CA ILE A 51 4.35 -10.20 3.01
C ILE A 51 4.95 -11.25 3.94
N ARG A 52 4.46 -12.48 3.84
CA ARG A 52 4.99 -13.60 4.62
C ARG A 52 5.91 -14.42 3.72
N ARG A 53 7.17 -14.55 4.16
CA ARG A 53 8.17 -15.34 3.44
C ARG A 53 8.51 -16.59 4.24
N HIS A 54 8.94 -17.63 3.54
CA HIS A 54 9.39 -18.87 4.20
C HIS A 54 10.66 -18.62 5.01
N GLY A 55 10.63 -18.97 6.29
CA GLY A 55 11.81 -18.92 7.14
C GLY A 55 12.39 -17.53 7.40
N ALA A 56 11.60 -16.48 7.19
CA ALA A 56 12.06 -15.10 7.39
C ALA A 56 10.99 -14.29 8.11
N ALA A 57 11.40 -13.14 8.63
CA ALA A 57 10.47 -12.21 9.29
C ALA A 57 9.46 -11.64 8.29
N LEU A 58 8.29 -11.28 8.79
CA LEU A 58 7.27 -10.61 7.99
C LEU A 58 7.81 -9.29 7.45
N LEU A 59 7.44 -8.96 6.22
CA LEU A 59 7.68 -7.65 5.65
C LEU A 59 6.36 -6.90 5.57
N PHE A 60 6.43 -5.60 5.77
CA PHE A 60 5.28 -4.71 5.64
C PHE A 60 5.61 -3.60 4.66
N ALA A 61 4.62 -3.16 3.91
CA ALA A 61 4.78 -2.07 2.96
C ALA A 61 3.57 -1.15 3.01
N ALA A 62 3.82 0.13 2.78
CA ALA A 62 2.76 1.13 2.65
C ALA A 62 2.45 1.28 1.17
N LEU A 63 1.22 1.00 0.78
CA LEU A 63 0.77 1.05 -0.60
C LEU A 63 -0.20 2.20 -0.81
N SER A 64 0.00 2.91 -1.91
CA SER A 64 -0.86 3.99 -2.34
C SER A 64 -1.56 3.55 -3.62
N GLU A 65 -2.78 3.17 -3.55
CA GLU A 65 -3.63 2.74 -4.68
C GLU A 65 -2.94 1.95 -5.80
N GLY A 66 -3.64 1.02 -6.38
CA GLY A 66 -3.11 0.21 -7.48
C GLY A 66 -3.99 -0.97 -7.82
N PHE A 67 -3.38 -1.97 -8.42
CA PHE A 67 -4.04 -3.20 -8.82
C PHE A 67 -3.19 -4.40 -8.46
N ALA A 68 -3.87 -5.51 -8.15
CA ALA A 68 -3.21 -6.79 -7.99
C ALA A 68 -3.79 -7.77 -9.02
N GLU A 69 -2.92 -8.40 -9.77
CA GLU A 69 -3.29 -9.46 -10.70
C GLU A 69 -2.67 -10.77 -10.21
N VAL A 70 -3.54 -11.75 -9.96
CA VAL A 70 -3.12 -13.08 -9.52
C VAL A 70 -3.31 -14.03 -10.70
N THR A 71 -2.24 -14.68 -11.11
CA THR A 71 -2.25 -15.71 -12.13
C THR A 71 -1.57 -16.96 -11.55
N ASN A 72 -1.26 -17.96 -12.36
CA ASN A 72 -0.67 -19.21 -11.88
C ASN A 72 0.52 -18.98 -10.94
N ASN A 73 0.23 -19.00 -9.63
CA ASN A 73 1.25 -18.84 -8.58
C ASN A 73 2.13 -17.58 -8.69
N GLU A 74 1.60 -16.53 -9.33
CA GLU A 74 2.28 -15.25 -9.41
C GLU A 74 1.30 -14.12 -9.07
N ILE A 75 1.77 -13.18 -8.28
CA ILE A 75 1.02 -11.97 -7.95
C ILE A 75 1.83 -10.79 -8.46
N VAL A 76 1.21 -10.00 -9.33
CA VAL A 76 1.81 -8.74 -9.79
C VAL A 76 1.00 -7.60 -9.21
N VAL A 77 1.63 -6.79 -8.38
CA VAL A 77 1.04 -5.59 -7.81
C VAL A 77 1.63 -4.38 -8.54
N THR A 78 0.77 -3.60 -9.15
CA THR A 78 1.14 -2.35 -9.81
C THR A 78 0.56 -1.21 -8.98
N ALA A 79 1.40 -0.38 -8.42
CA ALA A 79 0.98 0.69 -7.52
C ALA A 79 1.54 2.04 -7.95
N GLU A 80 0.86 3.12 -7.59
CA GLU A 80 1.38 4.47 -7.81
C GLU A 80 2.59 4.72 -6.93
N ALA A 81 2.54 4.24 -5.69
CA ALA A 81 3.67 4.28 -4.76
C ALA A 81 3.58 3.09 -3.81
N CYS A 82 4.71 2.55 -3.45
CA CYS A 82 4.80 1.50 -2.46
C CYS A 82 6.18 1.53 -1.83
N GLU A 83 6.22 1.50 -0.50
CA GLU A 83 7.49 1.55 0.23
C GLU A 83 7.50 0.46 1.30
N LEU A 84 8.59 -0.30 1.34
CA LEU A 84 8.82 -1.25 2.43
C LEU A 84 9.04 -0.47 3.73
N ALA A 85 8.59 -1.03 4.85
CA ALA A 85 8.65 -0.37 6.16
C ALA A 85 10.03 0.20 6.49
N SER A 86 11.10 -0.56 6.23
CA SER A 86 12.48 -0.14 6.52
C SER A 86 12.96 1.02 5.65
N ASN A 87 12.30 1.28 4.53
CA ASN A 87 12.69 2.33 3.59
C ASN A 87 11.88 3.62 3.76
N ILE A 88 10.92 3.64 4.67
CA ILE A 88 10.08 4.82 4.89
C ILE A 88 10.83 5.87 5.70
N ASP A 89 10.91 7.08 5.17
CA ASP A 89 11.42 8.25 5.89
C ASP A 89 10.31 8.76 6.80
N VAL A 90 10.39 8.40 8.08
CA VAL A 90 9.36 8.72 9.09
C VAL A 90 9.20 10.23 9.26
N ALA A 91 10.30 10.96 9.32
CA ALA A 91 10.23 12.42 9.49
C ALA A 91 9.52 13.09 8.34
N ARG A 92 9.76 12.62 7.10
CA ARG A 92 9.08 13.12 5.91
C ARG A 92 7.60 12.77 5.95
N ALA A 93 7.25 11.56 6.39
CA ALA A 93 5.86 11.12 6.51
C ALA A 93 5.12 11.95 7.56
N GLU A 94 5.77 12.26 8.69
CA GLU A 94 5.19 13.13 9.73
C GLU A 94 4.92 14.53 9.20
N ARG A 95 5.85 15.10 8.45
CA ARG A 95 5.66 16.42 7.83
C ARG A 95 4.53 16.42 6.81
N ALA A 96 4.42 15.33 6.04
CA ALA A 96 3.35 15.17 5.07
C ALA A 96 1.98 15.07 5.76
N ARG A 97 1.92 14.36 6.89
CA ARG A 97 0.70 14.26 7.69
C ARG A 97 0.26 15.63 8.20
N GLU A 98 1.17 16.36 8.81
CA GLU A 98 0.86 17.70 9.34
C GLU A 98 0.37 18.64 8.25
N ARG A 99 1.02 18.62 7.09
CA ARG A 99 0.61 19.44 5.96
C ARG A 99 -0.78 19.06 5.46
N ALA A 100 -1.06 17.76 5.33
CA ALA A 100 -2.35 17.27 4.87
C ALA A 100 -3.47 17.62 5.87
N GLU A 101 -3.19 17.51 7.17
CA GLU A 101 -4.14 17.90 8.20
C GLU A 101 -4.51 19.38 8.09
N ARG A 102 -3.52 20.25 7.88
CA ARG A 102 -3.76 21.68 7.71
C ARG A 102 -4.55 21.99 6.44
N GLU A 103 -4.20 21.33 5.34
CA GLU A 103 -4.92 21.50 4.07
C GLU A 103 -6.37 21.07 4.20
N LEU A 104 -6.61 19.91 4.82
CA LEU A 104 -7.96 19.39 5.01
C LEU A 104 -8.80 20.31 5.89
N ALA A 105 -8.24 20.80 7.00
CA ALA A 105 -8.94 21.73 7.88
C ALA A 105 -9.28 23.04 7.16
N GLY A 106 -8.35 23.54 6.33
CA GLY A 106 -8.59 24.75 5.54
C GLY A 106 -9.69 24.58 4.50
N VAL A 107 -9.66 23.45 3.80
CA VAL A 107 -10.65 23.11 2.77
C VAL A 107 -12.05 22.99 3.39
N GLU A 108 -12.18 22.24 4.48
CA GLU A 108 -13.46 22.06 5.17
C GLU A 108 -14.00 23.39 5.69
N ARG A 109 -13.13 24.24 6.25
CA ARG A 109 -13.53 25.53 6.79
C ARG A 109 -14.06 26.47 5.72
N LEU A 110 -13.52 26.39 4.51
CA LEU A 110 -13.90 27.26 3.40
C LEU A 110 -15.02 26.69 2.52
N HIS A 111 -15.59 25.56 2.90
CA HIS A 111 -16.68 24.88 2.18
C HIS A 111 -16.33 24.60 0.71
N HIS A 112 -15.10 24.11 0.46
CA HIS A 112 -14.67 23.72 -0.88
C HIS A 112 -15.41 22.50 -1.40
N GLU A 113 -15.35 22.30 -2.70
CA GLU A 113 -15.96 21.17 -3.36
C GLU A 113 -15.51 19.84 -2.78
N GLU A 114 -16.41 18.86 -2.77
CA GLU A 114 -16.15 17.52 -2.26
C GLU A 114 -14.90 16.87 -2.86
N ALA A 115 -14.64 17.09 -4.15
CA ALA A 115 -13.46 16.54 -4.81
C ALA A 115 -12.16 17.03 -4.18
N VAL A 116 -12.09 18.31 -3.80
CA VAL A 116 -10.91 18.90 -3.16
C VAL A 116 -10.72 18.32 -1.77
N VAL A 117 -11.81 18.17 -1.01
CA VAL A 117 -11.79 17.55 0.33
C VAL A 117 -11.29 16.10 0.21
N ARG A 118 -11.75 15.36 -0.79
CA ARG A 118 -11.36 13.97 -1.00
C ARG A 118 -9.87 13.83 -1.31
N VAL A 119 -9.33 14.72 -2.12
CA VAL A 119 -7.89 14.70 -2.47
C VAL A 119 -7.04 14.97 -1.24
N ALA A 120 -7.41 15.96 -0.44
CA ALA A 120 -6.69 16.28 0.80
C ALA A 120 -6.80 15.12 1.81
N GLY A 121 -7.97 14.49 1.90
CA GLY A 121 -8.18 13.32 2.76
C GLY A 121 -7.33 12.12 2.34
N ALA A 122 -7.18 11.89 1.05
CA ALA A 122 -6.34 10.80 0.54
C ALA A 122 -4.87 11.04 0.86
N SER A 123 -4.40 12.29 0.75
CA SER A 123 -3.02 12.66 1.12
C SER A 123 -2.76 12.40 2.60
N LEU A 124 -3.71 12.71 3.44
CA LEU A 124 -3.62 12.44 4.88
C LEU A 124 -3.55 10.93 5.15
N GLN A 125 -4.40 10.16 4.50
CA GLN A 125 -4.44 8.72 4.68
C GLN A 125 -3.14 8.06 4.24
N ARG A 126 -2.55 8.49 3.13
CA ARG A 126 -1.25 7.97 2.69
C ARG A 126 -0.16 8.21 3.74
N ALA A 127 -0.13 9.39 4.34
CA ALA A 127 0.84 9.73 5.37
C ALA A 127 0.62 8.88 6.63
N ILE A 128 -0.62 8.72 7.06
CA ILE A 128 -0.97 7.92 8.24
C ILE A 128 -0.54 6.46 8.04
N VAL A 129 -0.79 5.89 6.86
CA VAL A 129 -0.40 4.51 6.55
C VAL A 129 1.12 4.36 6.57
N ARG A 130 1.87 5.29 5.97
CA ARG A 130 3.34 5.24 6.00
C ARG A 130 3.88 5.24 7.42
N ILE A 131 3.35 6.10 8.27
CA ILE A 131 3.78 6.18 9.67
C ILE A 131 3.48 4.88 10.41
N ALA A 132 2.29 4.34 10.24
CA ALA A 132 1.89 3.09 10.87
C ALA A 132 2.77 1.92 10.40
N VAL A 133 3.02 1.83 9.10
CA VAL A 133 3.85 0.77 8.52
C VAL A 133 5.30 0.88 8.97
N ALA A 134 5.85 2.09 9.03
CA ALA A 134 7.23 2.31 9.45
C ALA A 134 7.49 1.78 10.86
N LYS A 135 6.49 1.78 11.73
CA LYS A 135 6.60 1.27 13.10
C LYS A 135 6.74 -0.24 13.16
N ARG A 136 6.50 -0.93 12.04
CA ARG A 136 6.63 -2.38 11.95
C ARG A 136 7.99 -2.83 11.40
N ALA A 137 8.85 -1.88 11.12
CA ALA A 137 10.19 -2.19 10.60
C ALA A 137 11.09 -2.84 11.65
#